data_0c7539865858c8aff00acb52aad3cda9
#
_entry.id   0c7539865858c8aff00acb52aad3cda9
#
_cell.length_a   1.000
_cell.length_b   1.000
_cell.length_c   1.000
_cell.angle_alpha   90.00
_cell.angle_beta   90.00
_cell.angle_gamma   90.00
#
_symmetry.space_group_name_H-M   'P 1'
#
loop_
_entity.id
_entity.type
_entity.pdbx_description
1 polymer ?
#
loop_
_entity_poly.entity_id
_entity_poly.type
_entity_poly.pdbx_seq_one_letter_code
_entity_poly.pdbx_strand_id
1 'polypeptide(L)'
;TPERVIIFASSKLKVKEVTKALKMMKLNVGEMHSDLEQAQREEVMHEFKAGRINILVATDIVARGIDIDDIRLVINYDVPHDSEDYVHRIGRTARANNDGVALTFVNEKEQSNFKQIENFLERDIYKIPVPEELGESPEYKPRSYDGRGKRNFRAKGRNTNKGSGLSLIH
;
A
#
# COMPACT_ATOMS: atom_id res chain seq x y z
N THR A 1 -14.66 -16.62 -11.17
CA THR A 1 -14.58 -16.06 -9.79
C THR A 1 -13.94 -14.70 -9.88
N PRO A 2 -14.56 -13.62 -9.39
CA PRO A 2 -13.93 -12.32 -9.40
C PRO A 2 -12.62 -12.37 -8.62
N GLU A 3 -11.58 -11.78 -9.19
CA GLU A 3 -10.27 -11.73 -8.56
C GLU A 3 -10.34 -10.88 -7.28
N ARG A 4 -9.79 -11.39 -6.20
CA ARG A 4 -9.75 -10.70 -4.91
C ARG A 4 -8.55 -9.77 -4.83
N VAL A 5 -8.81 -8.54 -4.42
CA VAL A 5 -7.82 -7.48 -4.26
C VAL A 5 -7.84 -6.98 -2.82
N ILE A 6 -6.67 -6.81 -2.22
CA ILE A 6 -6.53 -6.09 -0.95
C ILE A 6 -5.69 -4.83 -1.19
N ILE A 7 -6.18 -3.70 -0.67
CA ILE A 7 -5.48 -2.43 -0.67
C ILE A 7 -5.14 -2.08 0.78
N PHE A 8 -3.85 -1.98 1.09
CA PHE A 8 -3.38 -1.57 2.41
C PHE A 8 -3.04 -0.08 2.46
N ALA A 9 -3.45 0.58 3.50
CA ALA A 9 -3.07 1.95 3.83
C ALA A 9 -2.67 2.05 5.31
N SER A 10 -1.74 2.97 5.63
CA SER A 10 -1.16 3.08 6.98
C SER A 10 -2.09 3.71 8.00
N SER A 11 -3.16 4.39 7.58
CA SER A 11 -4.11 5.04 8.49
C SER A 11 -5.56 4.77 8.11
N LYS A 12 -6.43 4.77 9.12
CA LYS A 12 -7.88 4.65 8.92
C LYS A 12 -8.46 5.78 8.05
N LEU A 13 -7.89 6.98 8.13
CA LEU A 13 -8.31 8.11 7.30
C LEU A 13 -8.08 7.83 5.81
N LYS A 14 -6.89 7.33 5.46
CA LYS A 14 -6.58 6.94 4.09
C LYS A 14 -7.44 5.78 3.61
N VAL A 15 -7.71 4.80 4.46
CA VAL A 15 -8.65 3.71 4.16
C VAL A 15 -10.01 4.26 3.78
N LYS A 16 -10.55 5.19 4.57
CA LYS A 16 -11.86 5.82 4.30
C LYS A 16 -11.86 6.60 2.99
N GLU A 17 -10.81 7.36 2.70
CA GLU A 17 -10.65 8.14 1.46
C GLU A 17 -10.61 7.23 0.22
N VAL A 18 -9.79 6.19 0.25
CA VAL A 18 -9.67 5.22 -0.84
C VAL A 18 -10.98 4.47 -1.06
N THR A 19 -11.60 4.01 0.01
CA THR A 19 -12.89 3.30 -0.05
C THR A 19 -13.98 4.18 -0.67
N LYS A 20 -14.06 5.45 -0.26
CA LYS A 20 -15.01 6.40 -0.82
C LYS A 20 -14.78 6.60 -2.32
N ALA A 21 -13.54 6.81 -2.75
CA ALA A 21 -13.21 6.99 -4.15
C ALA A 21 -13.60 5.77 -5.00
N LEU A 22 -13.32 4.57 -4.52
CA LEU A 22 -13.65 3.33 -5.23
C LEU A 22 -15.17 3.07 -5.29
N LYS A 23 -15.90 3.40 -4.23
CA LYS A 23 -17.37 3.35 -4.23
C LYS A 23 -18.00 4.32 -5.22
N MET A 24 -17.41 5.51 -5.37
CA MET A 24 -17.85 6.48 -6.40
C MET A 24 -17.64 5.94 -7.82
N MET A 25 -16.68 5.07 -8.02
CA MET A 25 -16.45 4.34 -9.27
C MET A 25 -17.39 3.12 -9.43
N LYS A 26 -18.33 2.91 -8.50
CA LYS A 26 -19.29 1.79 -8.47
C LYS A 26 -18.62 0.41 -8.34
N LEU A 27 -17.47 0.35 -7.68
CA LEU A 27 -16.80 -0.90 -7.37
C LEU A 27 -17.33 -1.50 -6.05
N ASN A 28 -17.30 -2.83 -5.96
CA ASN A 28 -17.72 -3.56 -4.76
C ASN A 28 -16.58 -3.58 -3.74
N VAL A 29 -16.57 -2.62 -2.84
CA VAL A 29 -15.50 -2.37 -1.89
C VAL A 29 -15.98 -2.48 -0.45
N GLY A 30 -15.20 -3.15 0.38
CA GLY A 30 -15.32 -3.11 1.84
C GLY A 30 -14.12 -2.42 2.48
N GLU A 31 -14.33 -1.80 3.64
CA GLU A 31 -13.27 -1.20 4.44
C GLU A 31 -13.09 -1.95 5.76
N MET A 32 -11.87 -1.95 6.27
CA MET A 32 -11.56 -2.56 7.55
C MET A 32 -10.48 -1.77 8.29
N HIS A 33 -10.83 -1.24 9.45
CA HIS A 33 -9.98 -0.42 10.30
C HIS A 33 -10.45 -0.46 11.76
N SER A 34 -9.74 0.25 12.65
CA SER A 34 -9.98 0.20 14.09
C SER A 34 -11.33 0.78 14.57
N ASP A 35 -11.98 1.63 13.77
CA ASP A 35 -13.29 2.20 14.13
C ASP A 35 -14.46 1.20 13.98
N LEU A 36 -14.23 0.09 13.29
CA LEU A 36 -15.24 -0.95 13.15
C LEU A 36 -15.31 -1.83 14.41
N GLU A 37 -16.52 -2.12 14.83
CA GLU A 37 -16.78 -3.12 15.85
C GLU A 37 -16.51 -4.53 15.32
N GLN A 38 -16.32 -5.48 16.23
CA GLN A 38 -15.99 -6.87 15.84
C GLN A 38 -17.05 -7.48 14.92
N ALA A 39 -18.33 -7.25 15.20
CA ALA A 39 -19.42 -7.75 14.35
C ALA A 39 -19.37 -7.18 12.93
N GLN A 40 -19.02 -5.90 12.78
CA GLN A 40 -18.86 -5.25 11.48
C GLN A 40 -17.66 -5.82 10.70
N ARG A 41 -16.55 -6.10 11.41
CA ARG A 41 -15.37 -6.74 10.79
C ARG A 41 -15.68 -8.13 10.27
N GLU A 42 -16.39 -8.93 11.06
CA GLU A 42 -16.82 -10.27 10.68
C GLU A 42 -17.74 -10.25 9.47
N GLU A 43 -18.66 -9.30 9.42
CA GLU A 43 -19.55 -9.12 8.27
C GLU A 43 -18.77 -8.77 7.00
N VAL A 44 -17.87 -7.79 7.05
CA VAL A 44 -17.03 -7.42 5.90
C VAL A 44 -16.19 -8.60 5.43
N MET A 45 -15.61 -9.36 6.35
CA MET A 45 -14.85 -10.56 6.03
C MET A 45 -15.69 -11.64 5.38
N HIS A 46 -16.92 -11.83 5.89
CA HIS A 46 -17.87 -12.77 5.30
C HIS A 46 -18.23 -12.39 3.87
N GLU A 47 -18.56 -11.12 3.63
CA GLU A 47 -18.86 -10.58 2.30
C GLU A 47 -17.68 -10.73 1.33
N PHE A 48 -16.46 -10.51 1.81
CA PHE A 48 -15.25 -10.66 1.03
C PHE A 48 -14.95 -12.12 0.68
N LYS A 49 -15.08 -13.03 1.65
CA LYS A 49 -14.91 -14.48 1.42
C LYS A 49 -15.98 -15.03 0.48
N ALA A 50 -17.19 -14.53 0.56
CA ALA A 50 -18.30 -14.92 -0.30
C ALA A 50 -18.22 -14.34 -1.72
N GLY A 51 -17.29 -13.42 -1.99
CA GLY A 51 -17.12 -12.78 -3.29
C GLY A 51 -18.14 -11.68 -3.60
N ARG A 52 -18.95 -11.26 -2.64
CA ARG A 52 -19.85 -10.10 -2.77
C ARG A 52 -19.11 -8.78 -2.71
N ILE A 53 -18.02 -8.74 -1.96
CA ILE A 53 -16.99 -7.70 -2.00
C ILE A 53 -15.74 -8.32 -2.62
N ASN A 54 -15.19 -7.72 -3.64
CA ASN A 54 -13.96 -8.20 -4.30
C ASN A 54 -12.74 -7.30 -4.07
N ILE A 55 -12.94 -6.12 -3.49
CA ILE A 55 -11.88 -5.22 -3.05
C ILE A 55 -12.03 -4.95 -1.56
N LEU A 56 -10.99 -5.24 -0.79
CA LEU A 56 -10.92 -4.92 0.63
C LEU A 56 -9.85 -3.84 0.85
N VAL A 57 -10.22 -2.72 1.47
CA VAL A 57 -9.28 -1.67 1.88
C VAL A 57 -9.08 -1.76 3.39
N ALA A 58 -7.85 -1.95 3.84
CA ALA A 58 -7.55 -2.25 5.23
C ALA A 58 -6.31 -1.54 5.76
N THR A 59 -6.24 -1.34 7.08
CA THR A 59 -5.03 -0.94 7.77
C THR A 59 -4.15 -2.14 8.13
N ASP A 60 -2.87 -1.88 8.47
CA ASP A 60 -1.90 -2.93 8.84
C ASP A 60 -2.32 -3.74 10.07
N ILE A 61 -3.00 -3.12 11.03
CA ILE A 61 -3.48 -3.80 12.25
C ILE A 61 -4.43 -4.95 11.90
N VAL A 62 -5.24 -4.76 10.89
CA VAL A 62 -6.18 -5.77 10.40
C VAL A 62 -5.48 -6.83 9.56
N ALA A 63 -4.43 -6.45 8.83
CA ALA A 63 -3.67 -7.37 7.98
C ALA A 63 -3.11 -8.57 8.72
N ARG A 64 -2.74 -8.41 9.99
CA ARG A 64 -2.16 -9.46 10.83
C ARG A 64 -3.14 -10.56 11.21
N GLY A 65 -4.45 -10.28 11.19
CA GLY A 65 -5.51 -11.22 11.58
C GLY A 65 -6.33 -11.80 10.43
N ILE A 66 -6.03 -11.40 9.19
CA ILE A 66 -6.79 -11.87 8.03
C ILE A 66 -6.25 -13.22 7.56
N ASP A 67 -7.06 -14.24 7.72
CA ASP A 67 -6.84 -15.54 7.11
C ASP A 67 -7.66 -15.65 5.82
N ILE A 68 -7.07 -15.17 4.73
CA ILE A 68 -7.70 -15.22 3.40
C ILE A 68 -6.69 -15.83 2.45
N ASP A 69 -7.09 -16.93 1.87
CA ASP A 69 -6.41 -17.55 0.74
C ASP A 69 -6.91 -16.93 -0.57
N ASP A 70 -6.13 -17.04 -1.64
CA ASP A 70 -6.50 -16.60 -2.99
C ASP A 70 -6.55 -15.08 -3.23
N ILE A 71 -5.65 -14.32 -2.65
CA ILE A 71 -5.47 -12.92 -3.01
C ILE A 71 -4.61 -12.82 -4.27
N ARG A 72 -5.18 -12.31 -5.35
CA ARG A 72 -4.49 -12.15 -6.64
C ARG A 72 -3.64 -10.91 -6.69
N LEU A 73 -4.08 -9.83 -6.05
CA LEU A 73 -3.41 -8.55 -6.07
C LEU A 73 -3.42 -7.91 -4.69
N VAL A 74 -2.25 -7.55 -4.20
CA VAL A 74 -2.09 -6.67 -3.05
C VAL A 74 -1.58 -5.32 -3.55
N ILE A 75 -2.25 -4.25 -3.16
CA ILE A 75 -1.82 -2.88 -3.42
C ILE A 75 -1.46 -2.23 -2.09
N ASN A 76 -0.21 -1.79 -1.98
CA ASN A 76 0.21 -0.90 -0.89
C ASN A 76 0.00 0.54 -1.36
N TYR A 77 -1.05 1.16 -0.86
CA TYR A 77 -1.39 2.56 -1.20
C TYR A 77 -0.34 3.55 -0.71
N ASP A 78 0.35 3.19 0.36
CA ASP A 78 1.51 3.89 0.89
C ASP A 78 2.59 2.90 1.35
N VAL A 79 3.80 3.41 1.57
CA VAL A 79 4.91 2.63 2.11
C VAL A 79 4.74 2.51 3.63
N PRO A 80 4.68 1.29 4.18
CA PRO A 80 4.62 1.10 5.62
C PRO A 80 5.91 1.57 6.28
N HIS A 81 5.82 2.10 7.51
CA HIS A 81 6.99 2.55 8.27
C HIS A 81 7.88 1.39 8.69
N ASP A 82 7.30 0.24 8.94
CA ASP A 82 7.97 -0.97 9.39
C ASP A 82 8.14 -1.95 8.24
N SER A 83 9.37 -2.43 8.04
CA SER A 83 9.68 -3.42 7.00
C SER A 83 8.96 -4.76 7.22
N GLU A 84 8.68 -5.12 8.47
CA GLU A 84 7.90 -6.33 8.78
C GLU A 84 6.45 -6.19 8.33
N ASP A 85 5.85 -5.01 8.47
CA ASP A 85 4.49 -4.74 7.97
C ASP A 85 4.43 -4.90 6.45
N TYR A 86 5.47 -4.47 5.74
CA TYR A 86 5.58 -4.71 4.31
C TYR A 86 5.53 -6.20 3.97
N VAL A 87 6.31 -7.02 4.67
CA VAL A 87 6.33 -8.48 4.47
C VAL A 87 4.96 -9.09 4.79
N HIS A 88 4.29 -8.63 5.85
CA HIS A 88 2.95 -9.09 6.20
C HIS A 88 1.91 -8.73 5.13
N ARG A 89 1.99 -7.52 4.56
CA ARG A 89 1.10 -7.09 3.48
C ARG A 89 1.26 -7.98 2.25
N ILE A 90 2.47 -8.12 1.71
CA ILE A 90 2.72 -8.90 0.50
C ILE A 90 2.56 -10.40 0.72
N GLY A 91 2.75 -10.90 1.94
CA GLY A 91 2.56 -12.29 2.29
C GLY A 91 1.12 -12.79 2.09
N ARG A 92 0.17 -11.92 1.83
CA ARG A 92 -1.22 -12.29 1.49
C ARG A 92 -1.35 -12.82 0.07
N THR A 93 -0.43 -12.49 -0.83
CA THR A 93 -0.43 -13.01 -2.21
C THR A 93 0.52 -14.19 -2.40
N ALA A 94 1.53 -14.35 -1.57
CA ALA A 94 2.66 -15.27 -1.78
C ALA A 94 2.42 -16.69 -1.23
N ARG A 95 1.21 -17.04 -0.82
CA ARG A 95 0.91 -18.37 -0.29
C ARG A 95 0.77 -19.40 -1.42
N ALA A 96 1.61 -20.44 -1.34
CA ALA A 96 1.58 -21.74 -2.02
C ALA A 96 0.86 -21.78 -3.40
N ASN A 97 1.64 -21.75 -4.45
CA ASN A 97 1.23 -22.04 -5.84
C ASN A 97 0.35 -21.01 -6.57
N ASN A 98 0.14 -19.81 -6.04
CA ASN A 98 -0.54 -18.74 -6.75
C ASN A 98 0.43 -17.63 -7.15
N ASP A 99 0.47 -17.33 -8.44
CA ASP A 99 1.19 -16.19 -9.02
C ASP A 99 0.47 -14.88 -8.66
N GLY A 100 0.61 -14.45 -7.41
CA GLY A 100 0.07 -13.19 -6.94
C GLY A 100 1.01 -12.01 -7.25
N VAL A 101 0.44 -10.84 -7.43
CA VAL A 101 1.16 -9.59 -7.70
C VAL A 101 1.00 -8.63 -6.52
N ALA A 102 2.09 -7.98 -6.13
CA ALA A 102 2.07 -6.89 -5.16
C ALA A 102 2.53 -5.58 -5.84
N LEU A 103 1.73 -4.54 -5.68
CA LEU A 103 2.01 -3.19 -6.16
C LEU A 103 2.23 -2.25 -4.98
N THR A 104 3.27 -1.43 -5.01
CA THR A 104 3.48 -0.40 -3.98
C THR A 104 3.60 0.97 -4.62
N PHE A 105 2.77 1.91 -4.16
CA PHE A 105 2.86 3.30 -4.54
C PHE A 105 3.89 3.99 -3.65
N VAL A 106 4.92 4.55 -4.27
CA VAL A 106 6.01 5.25 -3.58
C VAL A 106 6.09 6.68 -4.08
N ASN A 107 5.87 7.64 -3.20
CA ASN A 107 6.10 9.05 -3.50
C ASN A 107 7.55 9.42 -3.14
N GLU A 108 7.99 10.64 -3.54
CA GLU A 108 9.35 11.09 -3.27
C GLU A 108 9.74 11.07 -1.78
N LYS A 109 8.79 11.39 -0.90
CA LYS A 109 9.03 11.42 0.56
C LYS A 109 9.20 10.02 1.15
N GLU A 110 8.60 9.04 0.51
CA GLU A 110 8.61 7.64 0.96
C GLU A 110 9.77 6.83 0.39
N GLN A 111 10.54 7.38 -0.57
CA GLN A 111 11.63 6.65 -1.21
C GLN A 111 12.70 6.16 -0.23
N SER A 112 13.07 6.96 0.76
CA SER A 112 14.05 6.56 1.77
C SER A 112 13.56 5.41 2.63
N ASN A 113 12.30 5.44 3.02
CA ASN A 113 11.66 4.36 3.78
C ASN A 113 11.54 3.08 2.93
N PHE A 114 11.22 3.23 1.66
CA PHE A 114 11.17 2.10 0.72
C PHE A 114 12.54 1.48 0.50
N LYS A 115 13.60 2.29 0.46
CA LYS A 115 14.98 1.79 0.40
C LYS A 115 15.36 0.97 1.64
N GLN A 116 14.89 1.36 2.82
CA GLN A 116 15.08 0.57 4.05
C GLN A 116 14.41 -0.81 3.94
N ILE A 117 13.23 -0.87 3.31
CA ILE A 117 12.54 -2.14 3.05
C ILE A 117 13.35 -3.00 2.08
N GLU A 118 13.87 -2.43 1.01
CA GLU A 118 14.74 -3.16 0.07
C GLU A 118 15.99 -3.70 0.78
N ASN A 119 16.61 -2.91 1.65
CA ASN A 119 17.77 -3.35 2.44
C ASN A 119 17.41 -4.47 3.42
N PHE A 120 16.26 -4.38 4.06
CA PHE A 120 15.75 -5.43 4.94
C PHE A 120 15.50 -6.75 4.20
N LEU A 121 14.97 -6.68 2.98
CA LEU A 121 14.73 -7.83 2.12
C LEU A 121 15.99 -8.34 1.40
N GLU A 122 17.08 -7.58 1.47
CA GLU A 122 18.34 -7.87 0.75
C GLU A 122 18.14 -8.05 -0.76
N ARG A 123 17.21 -7.29 -1.34
CA ARG A 123 16.91 -7.31 -2.79
C ARG A 123 16.37 -5.97 -3.26
N ASP A 124 16.71 -5.64 -4.49
CA ASP A 124 16.10 -4.53 -5.21
C ASP A 124 14.73 -4.94 -5.76
N ILE A 125 13.79 -4.05 -5.64
CA ILE A 125 12.43 -4.27 -6.10
C ILE A 125 12.28 -3.61 -7.46
N TYR A 126 11.66 -4.33 -8.41
CA TYR A 126 11.43 -3.81 -9.74
C TYR A 126 10.55 -2.56 -9.72
N LYS A 127 11.00 -1.47 -10.37
CA LYS A 127 10.26 -0.21 -10.43
C LYS A 127 9.61 -0.07 -11.79
N ILE A 128 8.30 0.16 -11.78
CA ILE A 128 7.53 0.44 -12.99
C ILE A 128 7.31 1.95 -13.08
N PRO A 129 7.60 2.57 -14.23
CA PRO A 129 7.28 3.96 -14.45
C PRO A 129 5.77 4.19 -14.39
N VAL A 130 5.38 5.34 -13.86
CA VAL A 130 3.97 5.76 -13.83
C VAL A 130 3.46 5.88 -15.27
N PRO A 131 2.24 5.39 -15.57
CA PRO A 131 1.62 5.63 -16.86
C PRO A 131 1.57 7.13 -17.19
N GLU A 132 1.85 7.49 -18.43
CA GLU A 132 1.93 8.89 -18.89
C GLU A 132 0.66 9.69 -18.55
N GLU A 133 -0.49 9.04 -18.57
CA GLU A 133 -1.80 9.64 -18.22
C GLU A 133 -1.88 10.13 -16.78
N LEU A 134 -1.04 9.61 -15.88
CA LEU A 134 -0.98 9.98 -14.46
C LEU A 134 0.12 11.00 -14.14
N GLY A 135 0.86 11.46 -15.15
CA GLY A 135 1.93 12.46 -15.03
C GLY A 135 3.33 11.87 -15.04
N GLU A 136 4.33 12.68 -14.73
CA GLU A 136 5.73 12.25 -14.71
C GLU A 136 6.03 11.40 -13.47
N SER A 137 6.78 10.32 -13.71
CA SER A 137 7.29 9.47 -12.63
C SER A 137 8.50 10.15 -11.97
N PRO A 138 8.52 10.33 -10.65
CA PRO A 138 9.70 10.82 -9.98
C PRO A 138 10.84 9.81 -10.12
N GLU A 139 12.05 10.30 -10.31
CA GLU A 139 13.23 9.46 -10.34
C GLU A 139 13.43 8.81 -8.95
N TYR A 140 13.75 7.51 -8.93
CA TYR A 140 14.04 6.80 -7.68
C TYR A 140 15.43 7.17 -7.18
N LYS A 141 15.50 8.17 -6.32
CA LYS A 141 16.70 8.64 -5.63
C LYS A 141 16.47 8.72 -4.12
N PRO A 142 16.50 7.58 -3.42
CA PRO A 142 16.35 7.59 -1.97
C PRO A 142 17.52 8.36 -1.34
N ARG A 143 17.22 9.28 -0.42
CA ARG A 143 18.27 9.99 0.33
C ARG A 143 18.99 8.99 1.22
N SER A 144 20.30 8.85 1.06
CA SER A 144 21.12 8.13 2.01
C SER A 144 21.15 8.92 3.32
N TYR A 145 20.81 8.27 4.41
CA TYR A 145 20.94 8.85 5.74
C TYR A 145 22.42 8.75 6.13
N ASP A 146 23.25 9.66 5.62
CA ASP A 146 24.58 9.87 6.18
C ASP A 146 24.42 10.54 7.54
N GLY A 147 24.64 9.74 8.59
CA GLY A 147 24.58 10.18 9.97
C GLY A 147 25.68 11.17 10.36
N ARG A 148 25.70 12.34 9.76
CA ARG A 148 26.48 13.49 10.25
C ARG A 148 25.63 14.75 10.12
N GLY A 149 25.01 15.11 11.24
CA GLY A 149 24.30 16.35 11.39
C GLY A 149 25.17 17.56 11.09
N LYS A 150 24.80 18.35 10.11
CA LYS A 150 25.03 19.81 10.12
C LYS A 150 23.68 20.47 10.00
N ARG A 151 23.21 20.99 11.13
CA ARG A 151 22.13 21.96 11.19
C ARG A 151 22.52 23.16 10.32
N ASN A 152 21.85 23.41 9.23
CA ASN A 152 21.76 24.72 8.63
C ASN A 152 20.30 25.05 8.40
N PHE A 153 19.78 25.86 9.32
CA PHE A 153 18.57 26.61 9.14
C PHE A 153 18.76 27.58 7.97
N ARG A 154 18.01 27.42 6.89
CA ARG A 154 17.65 28.54 6.03
C ARG A 154 16.27 28.31 5.42
N ALA A 155 15.47 29.33 5.59
CA ALA A 155 14.06 29.37 5.29
C ALA A 155 13.74 29.58 3.81
N LYS A 156 12.49 29.24 3.47
CA LYS A 156 11.62 29.74 2.40
C LYS A 156 11.88 29.32 0.96
N GLY A 157 10.92 28.58 0.46
CA GLY A 157 10.59 28.47 -0.95
C GLY A 157 9.37 27.57 -1.11
N ARG A 158 8.18 28.17 -1.16
CA ARG A 158 6.96 27.50 -1.59
C ARG A 158 7.18 27.03 -3.03
N ASN A 159 6.99 25.75 -3.27
CA ASN A 159 6.52 25.32 -4.57
C ASN A 159 5.71 24.04 -4.44
N THR A 160 4.46 24.17 -4.75
CA THR A 160 3.47 23.10 -4.85
C THR A 160 3.73 22.36 -6.15
N ASN A 161 4.19 21.12 -6.08
CA ASN A 161 3.95 20.21 -7.19
C ASN A 161 3.74 18.78 -6.65
N LYS A 162 2.53 18.32 -6.83
CA LYS A 162 2.10 16.97 -6.48
C LYS A 162 2.57 16.02 -7.59
N GLY A 163 3.62 15.27 -7.32
CA GLY A 163 3.98 14.12 -8.14
C GLY A 163 3.85 12.86 -7.29
N SER A 164 2.89 12.04 -7.57
CA SER A 164 2.77 10.69 -7.03
C SER A 164 3.52 9.72 -7.94
N GLY A 165 4.50 9.02 -7.40
CA GLY A 165 5.24 7.99 -8.13
C GLY A 165 4.76 6.60 -7.77
N LEU A 166 4.67 5.72 -8.75
CA LEU A 166 4.24 4.33 -8.62
C LEU A 166 5.42 3.38 -8.81
N SER A 167 5.53 2.39 -7.94
CA SER A 167 6.47 1.27 -8.12
C SER A 167 5.75 -0.06 -7.98
N LEU A 168 6.07 -1.01 -8.85
CA LEU A 168 5.53 -2.36 -8.91
C LEU A 168 6.52 -3.38 -8.36
N ILE A 169 6.00 -4.39 -7.66
CA ILE A 169 6.77 -5.46 -7.04
C ILE A 169 6.21 -6.82 -7.43
N HIS A 170 7.09 -7.69 -7.79
CA HIS A 170 6.86 -9.12 -7.88
C HIS A 170 7.32 -9.84 -6.63
#